data_ca9e081e15322bc499db74ddd0487d87
#
_entry.id   ca9e081e15322bc499db74ddd0487d87
#
_cell.length_a   1.000
_cell.length_b   1.000
_cell.length_c   1.000
_cell.angle_alpha   90.00
_cell.angle_beta   90.00
_cell.angle_gamma   90.00
#
_symmetry.space_group_name_H-M   'P 1'
#
loop_
_entity.id
_entity.type
_entity.pdbx_description
1 polymer ?
#
loop_
_entity_poly.entity_id
_entity_poly.type
_entity_poly.pdbx_seq_one_letter_code
_entity_poly.pdbx_strand_id
1 'polypeptide(L)'
;MKNNLWNILKKELRELFRDKKSLAMMLVIPIFIPLLVIGMSALFESQISKDVSEYNKIGFAYEMSEAEKSIAEEINIEIINGTDEELKQKYDNGDINLYITKQDNKYIINTDGSDNSTFASSLMDTYFNTYKQYLQQSYLQENNINPNEVLNIITVEENVIEQDNYFANYIKNYAFLFIMMAITVSATYPATDTTAGERERGTLETLLTFPIKSKDIIVGKFLGVTVSSIITGIISLVLAIVSLIITKNMFSIYEGVDVMFSPLTILFAVIVIIAYSFFISGLCIAIASTSKTFKEAQSALTPLTFISFFPGMIAFMMGITTTPILSIVPFLNFTLIFTDINNGTINLLNIGLMAISTIIYISLVFAHIIKQYKSEKVLFAK
;
A
#
# COMPACT_ATOMS: atom_id res chain seq x y z
N MET A 1 -16.90 -2.33 42.60
CA MET A 1 -16.69 -2.97 41.30
C MET A 1 -15.97 -2.07 40.29
N LYS A 2 -16.34 -0.82 40.09
CA LYS A 2 -15.66 0.12 39.18
C LYS A 2 -14.16 0.35 39.51
N ASN A 3 -13.78 0.33 40.79
CA ASN A 3 -12.39 0.58 41.21
C ASN A 3 -11.40 -0.49 40.82
N ASN A 4 -11.78 -1.78 40.77
CA ASN A 4 -10.85 -2.88 40.50
C ASN A 4 -10.38 -2.88 39.03
N LEU A 5 -11.32 -2.77 38.09
CA LEU A 5 -11.01 -2.68 36.66
C LEU A 5 -10.09 -1.49 36.36
N TRP A 6 -10.41 -0.31 36.93
CA TRP A 6 -9.60 0.90 36.73
C TRP A 6 -8.17 0.74 37.30
N ASN A 7 -8.04 0.11 38.45
CA ASN A 7 -6.73 -0.13 39.06
C ASN A 7 -5.89 -1.11 38.22
N ILE A 8 -6.51 -2.16 37.66
CA ILE A 8 -5.82 -3.10 36.77
C ILE A 8 -5.40 -2.36 35.50
N LEU A 9 -6.29 -1.64 34.84
CA LEU A 9 -5.94 -0.87 33.65
C LEU A 9 -4.79 0.11 33.91
N LYS A 10 -4.83 0.83 35.04
CA LYS A 10 -3.76 1.76 35.43
C LYS A 10 -2.43 1.03 35.67
N LYS A 11 -2.47 -0.18 36.23
CA LYS A 11 -1.29 -1.04 36.39
C LYS A 11 -0.73 -1.43 35.04
N GLU A 12 -1.55 -1.99 34.14
CA GLU A 12 -1.14 -2.43 32.79
C GLU A 12 -0.54 -1.26 31.99
N LEU A 13 -1.20 -0.09 31.96
CA LEU A 13 -0.68 1.08 31.28
C LEU A 13 0.66 1.57 31.87
N ARG A 14 0.80 1.54 33.21
CA ARG A 14 2.05 1.95 33.86
C ARG A 14 3.20 0.97 33.50
N GLU A 15 2.93 -0.33 33.48
CA GLU A 15 3.91 -1.35 33.09
C GLU A 15 4.33 -1.16 31.64
N LEU A 16 3.36 -0.98 30.73
CA LEU A 16 3.58 -0.76 29.32
C LEU A 16 4.46 0.49 29.03
N PHE A 17 4.16 1.62 29.68
CA PHE A 17 4.94 2.85 29.49
C PHE A 17 6.30 2.85 30.22
N ARG A 18 6.53 1.92 31.13
CA ARG A 18 7.83 1.72 31.78
C ARG A 18 8.71 0.70 31.06
N ASP A 19 8.13 -0.18 30.28
CA ASP A 19 8.86 -1.19 29.53
C ASP A 19 9.41 -0.60 28.22
N LYS A 20 10.74 -0.47 28.15
CA LYS A 20 11.43 0.06 26.97
C LYS A 20 11.19 -0.77 25.69
N LYS A 21 10.97 -2.09 25.84
CA LYS A 21 10.70 -2.98 24.68
C LYS A 21 9.31 -2.72 24.12
N SER A 22 8.30 -2.59 24.97
CA SER A 22 6.95 -2.21 24.57
C SER A 22 6.96 -0.87 23.84
N LEU A 23 7.62 0.15 24.40
CA LEU A 23 7.74 1.46 23.76
C LEU A 23 8.48 1.41 22.43
N ALA A 24 9.56 0.62 22.34
CA ALA A 24 10.26 0.42 21.07
C ALA A 24 9.35 -0.21 20.01
N MET A 25 8.60 -1.27 20.35
CA MET A 25 7.66 -1.90 19.41
C MET A 25 6.51 -1.00 18.99
N MET A 26 6.06 -0.09 19.85
CA MET A 26 5.05 0.92 19.51
C MET A 26 5.55 1.97 18.50
N LEU A 27 6.86 2.22 18.43
CA LEU A 27 7.45 3.28 17.62
C LEU A 27 8.18 2.78 16.36
N VAL A 28 8.63 1.52 16.34
CA VAL A 28 9.44 0.97 15.24
C VAL A 28 8.72 1.11 13.89
N ILE A 29 7.51 0.57 13.77
CA ILE A 29 6.79 0.62 12.49
C ILE A 29 6.34 2.05 12.15
N PRO A 30 5.75 2.85 13.07
CA PRO A 30 5.42 4.25 12.77
C PRO A 30 6.57 5.07 12.20
N ILE A 31 7.80 4.89 12.72
CA ILE A 31 8.98 5.61 12.24
C ILE A 31 9.35 5.20 10.79
N PHE A 32 9.06 3.96 10.39
CA PHE A 32 9.29 3.53 9.02
C PHE A 32 8.29 4.11 8.01
N ILE A 33 7.11 4.58 8.43
CA ILE A 33 6.08 5.11 7.51
C ILE A 33 6.60 6.30 6.70
N PRO A 34 7.21 7.35 7.28
CA PRO A 34 7.79 8.44 6.50
C PRO A 34 8.85 7.97 5.51
N LEU A 35 9.71 7.05 5.92
CA LEU A 35 10.77 6.51 5.07
C LEU A 35 10.19 5.75 3.87
N LEU A 36 9.13 4.97 4.09
CA LEU A 36 8.45 4.24 3.02
C LEU A 36 7.71 5.19 2.07
N VAL A 37 6.96 6.16 2.59
CA VAL A 37 6.21 7.13 1.79
C VAL A 37 7.17 7.97 0.92
N ILE A 38 8.22 8.53 1.52
CA ILE A 38 9.21 9.34 0.80
C ILE A 38 10.02 8.47 -0.17
N GLY A 39 10.43 7.27 0.25
CA GLY A 39 11.17 6.33 -0.60
C GLY A 39 10.37 5.87 -1.82
N MET A 40 9.09 5.54 -1.65
CA MET A 40 8.21 5.19 -2.77
C MET A 40 8.01 6.38 -3.72
N SER A 41 7.85 7.59 -3.19
CA SER A 41 7.73 8.80 -4.00
C SER A 41 8.99 9.07 -4.83
N ALA A 42 10.17 8.89 -4.23
CA ALA A 42 11.44 9.01 -4.93
C ALA A 42 11.58 7.96 -6.05
N LEU A 43 11.14 6.72 -5.81
CA LEU A 43 11.12 5.69 -6.84
C LEU A 43 10.15 6.02 -7.97
N PHE A 44 8.96 6.52 -7.66
CA PHE A 44 7.99 6.92 -8.69
C PHE A 44 8.52 8.09 -9.51
N GLU A 45 9.07 9.12 -8.87
CA GLU A 45 9.66 10.25 -9.60
C GLU A 45 10.83 9.80 -10.48
N SER A 46 11.72 8.93 -9.98
CA SER A 46 12.83 8.42 -10.77
C SER A 46 12.40 7.61 -11.99
N GLN A 47 11.22 6.99 -11.94
CA GLN A 47 10.69 6.26 -13.09
C GLN A 47 10.00 7.18 -14.11
N ILE A 48 9.34 8.24 -13.66
CA ILE A 48 8.65 9.19 -14.55
C ILE A 48 9.63 10.23 -15.12
N SER A 49 10.62 10.65 -14.32
CA SER A 49 11.60 11.68 -14.67
C SER A 49 12.84 11.11 -15.38
N LYS A 50 12.78 9.88 -15.93
CA LYS A 50 13.87 9.40 -16.78
C LYS A 50 14.04 10.37 -17.94
N ASP A 51 15.23 10.98 -18.02
CA ASP A 51 15.57 11.85 -19.14
C ASP A 51 15.45 11.04 -20.44
N VAL A 52 14.83 11.61 -21.45
CA VAL A 52 14.69 10.97 -22.77
C VAL A 52 16.03 10.47 -23.26
N SER A 53 17.12 11.14 -22.91
CA SER A 53 18.50 10.74 -23.25
C SER A 53 18.93 9.36 -22.69
N GLU A 54 18.24 8.84 -21.66
CA GLU A 54 18.55 7.52 -21.09
C GLU A 54 17.97 6.35 -21.91
N TYR A 55 16.92 6.61 -22.73
CA TYR A 55 16.22 5.58 -23.49
C TYR A 55 15.97 5.93 -24.96
N ASN A 56 16.55 7.03 -25.47
CA ASN A 56 16.33 7.50 -26.84
C ASN A 56 17.35 6.97 -27.87
N LYS A 57 18.34 6.18 -27.47
CA LYS A 57 19.33 5.59 -28.36
C LYS A 57 18.76 4.39 -29.09
N ILE A 58 18.33 4.62 -30.35
CA ILE A 58 17.61 3.62 -31.14
C ILE A 58 18.46 3.19 -32.34
N GLY A 59 18.64 1.88 -32.49
CA GLY A 59 19.30 1.29 -33.66
C GLY A 59 18.37 1.12 -34.84
N PHE A 60 18.80 1.55 -36.04
CA PHE A 60 18.07 1.31 -37.30
C PHE A 60 18.90 0.50 -38.26
N ALA A 61 18.47 -0.75 -38.55
CA ALA A 61 19.13 -1.66 -39.44
C ALA A 61 18.64 -1.49 -40.90
N TYR A 62 18.24 -0.32 -41.29
CA TYR A 62 17.79 0.01 -42.62
C TYR A 62 18.03 1.51 -42.90
N GLU A 63 18.02 1.88 -44.17
CA GLU A 63 18.19 3.27 -44.60
C GLU A 63 16.88 4.04 -44.40
N MET A 64 16.91 5.01 -43.49
CA MET A 64 15.74 5.86 -43.18
C MET A 64 15.54 6.93 -44.26
N SER A 65 14.29 7.19 -44.67
CA SER A 65 13.90 8.30 -45.49
C SER A 65 14.09 9.65 -44.77
N GLU A 66 14.13 10.74 -45.48
CA GLU A 66 14.23 12.10 -44.89
C GLU A 66 13.06 12.38 -43.93
N ALA A 67 11.84 11.94 -44.28
CA ALA A 67 10.68 12.09 -43.41
C ALA A 67 10.82 11.30 -42.10
N GLU A 68 11.34 10.09 -42.17
CA GLU A 68 11.63 9.24 -40.99
C GLU A 68 12.66 9.90 -40.06
N LYS A 69 13.72 10.46 -40.61
CA LYS A 69 14.75 11.21 -39.86
C LYS A 69 14.19 12.44 -39.19
N SER A 70 13.40 13.26 -39.93
CA SER A 70 12.79 14.47 -39.41
C SER A 70 11.84 14.16 -38.24
N ILE A 71 11.03 13.12 -38.35
CA ILE A 71 10.13 12.69 -37.26
C ILE A 71 10.94 12.18 -36.05
N ALA A 72 12.02 11.43 -36.28
CA ALA A 72 12.87 10.93 -35.20
C ALA A 72 13.56 12.09 -34.44
N GLU A 73 14.03 13.11 -35.14
CA GLU A 73 14.61 14.32 -34.55
C GLU A 73 13.60 15.12 -33.73
N GLU A 74 12.35 15.27 -34.25
CA GLU A 74 11.27 16.00 -33.55
C GLU A 74 10.93 15.39 -32.19
N ILE A 75 11.00 14.06 -32.07
CA ILE A 75 10.76 13.33 -30.81
C ILE A 75 12.03 13.00 -30.02
N ASN A 76 13.16 13.64 -30.35
CA ASN A 76 14.45 13.49 -29.70
C ASN A 76 15.02 12.05 -29.70
N ILE A 77 14.84 11.29 -30.78
CA ILE A 77 15.48 9.99 -30.97
C ILE A 77 16.92 10.18 -31.42
N GLU A 78 17.88 9.58 -30.73
CA GLU A 78 19.26 9.46 -31.17
C GLU A 78 19.40 8.27 -32.13
N ILE A 79 19.52 8.59 -33.42
CA ILE A 79 19.56 7.59 -34.49
C ILE A 79 20.93 6.94 -34.55
N ILE A 80 20.99 5.62 -34.39
CA ILE A 80 22.21 4.82 -34.52
C ILE A 80 22.04 3.83 -35.67
N ASN A 81 22.79 4.07 -36.77
CA ASN A 81 22.74 3.21 -37.94
C ASN A 81 23.76 2.08 -37.85
N GLY A 82 23.42 0.93 -38.39
CA GLY A 82 24.30 -0.24 -38.46
C GLY A 82 23.63 -1.43 -39.11
N THR A 83 24.38 -2.49 -39.32
CA THR A 83 23.82 -3.79 -39.76
C THR A 83 23.07 -4.44 -38.58
N ASP A 84 22.20 -5.42 -38.88
CA ASP A 84 21.45 -6.14 -37.84
C ASP A 84 22.41 -6.78 -36.81
N GLU A 85 23.51 -7.37 -37.25
CA GLU A 85 24.50 -8.00 -36.39
C GLU A 85 25.23 -6.96 -35.48
N GLU A 86 25.62 -5.82 -36.05
CA GLU A 86 26.28 -4.73 -35.31
C GLU A 86 25.36 -4.11 -34.29
N LEU A 87 24.10 -3.88 -34.62
CA LEU A 87 23.09 -3.29 -33.70
C LEU A 87 22.73 -4.28 -32.62
N LYS A 88 22.66 -5.57 -32.92
CA LYS A 88 22.47 -6.61 -31.91
C LYS A 88 23.60 -6.61 -30.90
N GLN A 89 24.86 -6.51 -31.34
CA GLN A 89 26.02 -6.43 -30.43
C GLN A 89 25.99 -5.17 -29.58
N LYS A 90 25.64 -4.01 -30.15
CA LYS A 90 25.48 -2.76 -29.38
C LYS A 90 24.36 -2.87 -28.37
N TYR A 91 23.28 -3.56 -28.72
CA TYR A 91 22.15 -3.80 -27.82
C TYR A 91 22.56 -4.73 -26.66
N ASP A 92 23.22 -5.82 -26.95
CA ASP A 92 23.72 -6.76 -25.93
C ASP A 92 24.76 -6.12 -24.99
N ASN A 93 25.51 -5.11 -25.48
CA ASN A 93 26.45 -4.33 -24.67
C ASN A 93 25.77 -3.19 -23.87
N GLY A 94 24.50 -2.89 -24.12
CA GLY A 94 23.79 -1.78 -23.50
C GLY A 94 24.06 -0.40 -24.08
N ASP A 95 24.70 -0.33 -25.27
CA ASP A 95 25.03 0.93 -25.96
C ASP A 95 23.79 1.58 -26.61
N ILE A 96 22.75 0.78 -26.92
CA ILE A 96 21.46 1.19 -27.47
C ILE A 96 20.32 0.54 -26.67
N ASN A 97 19.13 1.17 -26.68
CA ASN A 97 18.00 0.75 -25.88
C ASN A 97 17.09 -0.27 -26.57
N LEU A 98 17.02 -0.22 -27.88
CA LEU A 98 16.40 -1.20 -28.77
C LEU A 98 16.90 -1.00 -30.20
N TYR A 99 16.61 -1.94 -31.10
CA TYR A 99 16.91 -1.75 -32.53
C TYR A 99 15.78 -2.27 -33.42
N ILE A 100 15.69 -1.68 -34.61
CA ILE A 100 14.62 -1.92 -35.56
C ILE A 100 15.20 -2.51 -36.84
N THR A 101 14.61 -3.63 -37.25
CA THR A 101 14.85 -4.24 -38.54
C THR A 101 13.63 -4.05 -39.46
N LYS A 102 13.86 -3.93 -40.76
CA LYS A 102 12.80 -3.73 -41.74
C LYS A 102 12.81 -4.88 -42.77
N GLN A 103 11.65 -5.49 -42.95
CA GLN A 103 11.42 -6.52 -43.96
C GLN A 103 10.23 -6.07 -44.81
N ASP A 104 10.49 -5.64 -46.03
CA ASP A 104 9.49 -4.99 -46.90
C ASP A 104 8.76 -3.82 -46.19
N ASN A 105 7.46 -3.94 -45.95
CA ASN A 105 6.65 -2.97 -45.26
C ASN A 105 6.46 -3.27 -43.74
N LYS A 106 7.19 -4.25 -43.21
CA LYS A 106 7.10 -4.64 -41.81
C LYS A 106 8.31 -4.15 -41.05
N TYR A 107 8.09 -3.37 -40.02
CA TYR A 107 9.08 -2.95 -39.05
C TYR A 107 9.02 -3.90 -37.85
N ILE A 108 10.15 -4.37 -37.40
CA ILE A 108 10.29 -5.30 -36.27
C ILE A 108 11.13 -4.60 -35.20
N ILE A 109 10.55 -4.39 -34.04
CA ILE A 109 11.21 -3.82 -32.87
C ILE A 109 11.81 -4.98 -32.07
N ASN A 110 13.14 -4.96 -31.86
CA ASN A 110 13.87 -5.95 -31.09
C ASN A 110 14.19 -5.37 -29.71
N THR A 111 13.65 -6.01 -28.66
CA THR A 111 13.68 -5.55 -27.28
C THR A 111 13.68 -6.73 -26.32
N ASP A 112 14.25 -6.59 -25.11
CA ASP A 112 14.24 -7.60 -24.04
C ASP A 112 13.15 -7.36 -22.98
N GLY A 113 12.39 -6.27 -23.10
CA GLY A 113 11.37 -5.90 -22.13
C GLY A 113 11.92 -5.33 -20.81
N SER A 114 13.21 -4.95 -20.77
CA SER A 114 13.77 -4.19 -19.63
C SER A 114 13.10 -2.81 -19.51
N ASP A 115 13.24 -2.15 -18.36
CA ASP A 115 12.60 -0.84 -18.11
C ASP A 115 12.99 0.19 -19.19
N ASN A 116 14.28 0.33 -19.52
CA ASN A 116 14.75 1.28 -20.53
C ASN A 116 14.24 0.92 -21.92
N SER A 117 14.22 -0.35 -22.29
CA SER A 117 13.69 -0.80 -23.57
C SER A 117 12.16 -0.65 -23.65
N THR A 118 11.46 -0.72 -22.53
CA THR A 118 10.00 -0.44 -22.46
C THR A 118 9.70 1.03 -22.71
N PHE A 119 10.46 1.95 -22.11
CA PHE A 119 10.34 3.39 -22.40
C PHE A 119 10.72 3.70 -23.86
N ALA A 120 11.80 3.11 -24.36
CA ALA A 120 12.19 3.22 -25.76
C ALA A 120 11.11 2.70 -26.73
N SER A 121 10.43 1.59 -26.36
CA SER A 121 9.30 1.06 -27.13
C SER A 121 8.14 2.01 -27.19
N SER A 122 7.78 2.67 -26.09
CA SER A 122 6.72 3.70 -26.05
C SER A 122 7.08 4.91 -26.93
N LEU A 123 8.36 5.30 -26.95
CA LEU A 123 8.87 6.34 -27.84
C LEU A 123 8.71 5.91 -29.31
N MET A 124 8.99 4.65 -29.63
CA MET A 124 8.82 4.09 -30.98
C MET A 124 7.35 3.96 -31.39
N ASP A 125 6.44 3.69 -30.46
CA ASP A 125 5.00 3.72 -30.75
C ASP A 125 4.57 5.12 -31.21
N THR A 126 5.05 6.17 -30.53
CA THR A 126 4.82 7.57 -30.95
C THR A 126 5.41 7.84 -32.31
N TYR A 127 6.65 7.42 -32.55
CA TYR A 127 7.33 7.55 -33.84
C TYR A 127 6.54 6.89 -34.97
N PHE A 128 6.18 5.62 -34.83
CA PHE A 128 5.46 4.91 -35.89
C PHE A 128 4.04 5.42 -36.13
N ASN A 129 3.36 5.89 -35.07
CA ASN A 129 2.05 6.52 -35.24
C ASN A 129 2.16 7.83 -36.03
N THR A 130 3.16 8.67 -35.71
CA THR A 130 3.40 9.93 -36.44
C THR A 130 3.82 9.65 -37.91
N TYR A 131 4.70 8.69 -38.13
CA TYR A 131 5.13 8.30 -39.46
C TYR A 131 3.98 7.73 -40.30
N LYS A 132 3.13 6.89 -39.69
CA LYS A 132 1.92 6.36 -40.33
C LYS A 132 0.96 7.48 -40.76
N GLN A 133 0.74 8.47 -39.90
CA GLN A 133 -0.09 9.62 -40.19
C GLN A 133 0.49 10.44 -41.34
N TYR A 134 1.79 10.67 -41.34
CA TYR A 134 2.49 11.33 -42.43
C TYR A 134 2.29 10.62 -43.77
N LEU A 135 2.50 9.30 -43.82
CA LEU A 135 2.30 8.49 -45.03
C LEU A 135 0.84 8.54 -45.52
N GLN A 136 -0.13 8.50 -44.61
CA GLN A 136 -1.55 8.59 -44.93
C GLN A 136 -1.90 9.98 -45.54
N GLN A 137 -1.37 11.04 -44.93
CA GLN A 137 -1.58 12.41 -45.45
C GLN A 137 -0.95 12.58 -46.84
N SER A 138 0.29 12.15 -47.03
CA SER A 138 0.99 12.20 -48.31
C SER A 138 0.22 11.45 -49.38
N TYR A 139 -0.23 10.21 -49.10
CA TYR A 139 -1.01 9.43 -50.06
C TYR A 139 -2.33 10.13 -50.47
N LEU A 140 -3.05 10.72 -49.52
CA LEU A 140 -4.29 11.40 -49.79
C LEU A 140 -4.06 12.69 -50.65
N GLN A 141 -3.00 13.45 -50.33
CA GLN A 141 -2.61 14.63 -51.08
C GLN A 141 -2.22 14.29 -52.52
N GLU A 142 -1.42 13.26 -52.73
CA GLU A 142 -1.03 12.79 -54.08
C GLU A 142 -2.24 12.35 -54.90
N ASN A 143 -3.29 11.86 -54.28
CA ASN A 143 -4.53 11.47 -54.95
C ASN A 143 -5.58 12.60 -55.01
N ASN A 144 -5.22 13.84 -54.65
CA ASN A 144 -6.12 15.02 -54.60
C ASN A 144 -7.32 14.83 -53.66
N ILE A 145 -7.17 14.07 -52.59
CA ILE A 145 -8.17 13.89 -51.54
C ILE A 145 -7.78 14.80 -50.35
N ASN A 146 -8.72 15.55 -49.82
CA ASN A 146 -8.46 16.40 -48.66
C ASN A 146 -8.23 15.52 -47.40
N PRO A 147 -7.01 15.51 -46.82
CA PRO A 147 -6.73 14.69 -45.67
C PRO A 147 -7.65 14.96 -44.46
N ASN A 148 -8.06 16.21 -44.24
CA ASN A 148 -8.91 16.62 -43.15
C ASN A 148 -10.32 16.02 -43.21
N GLU A 149 -10.82 15.72 -44.41
CA GLU A 149 -12.15 15.11 -44.59
C GLU A 149 -12.13 13.60 -44.34
N VAL A 150 -10.95 12.97 -44.44
CA VAL A 150 -10.82 11.51 -44.34
C VAL A 150 -10.17 11.09 -43.03
N LEU A 151 -9.16 11.82 -42.54
CA LEU A 151 -8.40 11.44 -41.34
C LEU A 151 -8.95 12.05 -40.04
N ASN A 152 -9.63 13.22 -40.17
CA ASN A 152 -10.14 13.96 -39.02
C ASN A 152 -11.69 13.96 -38.98
N ILE A 153 -12.31 12.82 -39.26
CA ILE A 153 -13.79 12.66 -39.25
C ILE A 153 -14.36 12.92 -37.85
N ILE A 154 -13.57 12.66 -36.80
CA ILE A 154 -13.92 12.95 -35.42
C ILE A 154 -12.81 13.77 -34.78
N THR A 155 -13.17 14.69 -33.93
CA THR A 155 -12.27 15.36 -33.01
C THR A 155 -12.51 14.76 -31.62
N VAL A 156 -11.46 14.23 -30.99
CA VAL A 156 -11.51 13.74 -29.63
C VAL A 156 -10.92 14.82 -28.74
N GLU A 157 -11.73 15.40 -27.88
CA GLU A 157 -11.31 16.34 -26.87
C GLU A 157 -11.38 15.60 -25.52
N GLU A 158 -10.24 15.39 -24.89
CA GLU A 158 -10.16 14.79 -23.58
C GLU A 158 -10.33 15.89 -22.54
N ASN A 159 -11.48 15.89 -21.87
CA ASN A 159 -11.70 16.79 -20.76
C ASN A 159 -11.41 16.01 -19.46
N VAL A 160 -10.24 16.21 -18.91
CA VAL A 160 -9.84 15.62 -17.62
C VAL A 160 -10.58 16.37 -16.51
N ILE A 161 -11.71 15.82 -16.06
CA ILE A 161 -12.59 16.44 -15.05
C ILE A 161 -11.95 16.45 -13.68
N GLU A 162 -11.16 15.42 -13.36
CA GLU A 162 -10.36 15.33 -12.14
C GLU A 162 -9.02 14.69 -12.49
N GLN A 163 -7.95 15.34 -12.08
CA GLN A 163 -6.61 14.77 -12.21
C GLN A 163 -6.41 13.76 -11.08
N ASP A 164 -6.96 12.56 -11.24
CA ASP A 164 -6.70 11.43 -10.34
C ASP A 164 -5.23 11.03 -10.50
N ASN A 165 -4.38 11.57 -9.64
CA ASN A 165 -2.98 11.16 -9.64
C ASN A 165 -2.90 9.75 -9.04
N TYR A 166 -2.73 8.76 -9.92
CA TYR A 166 -2.56 7.36 -9.56
C TYR A 166 -1.51 7.17 -8.46
N PHE A 167 -0.38 7.85 -8.56
CA PHE A 167 0.71 7.74 -7.58
C PHE A 167 0.35 8.33 -6.21
N ALA A 168 -0.39 9.45 -6.19
CA ALA A 168 -0.86 10.04 -4.93
C ALA A 168 -1.84 9.09 -4.20
N ASN A 169 -2.78 8.51 -4.92
CA ASN A 169 -3.71 7.53 -4.35
C ASN A 169 -2.99 6.26 -3.92
N TYR A 170 -2.01 5.81 -4.70
CA TYR A 170 -1.18 4.66 -4.38
C TYR A 170 -0.46 4.85 -3.04
N ILE A 171 0.23 5.97 -2.85
CA ILE A 171 0.97 6.27 -1.60
C ILE A 171 0.03 6.40 -0.41
N LYS A 172 -1.12 7.07 -0.56
CA LYS A 172 -2.12 7.21 0.51
C LYS A 172 -2.64 5.84 0.98
N ASN A 173 -2.95 4.94 0.06
CA ASN A 173 -3.45 3.60 0.37
C ASN A 173 -2.37 2.73 1.03
N TYR A 174 -1.12 2.78 0.56
CA TYR A 174 -0.01 2.07 1.23
C TYR A 174 0.30 2.63 2.62
N ALA A 175 0.26 3.95 2.80
CA ALA A 175 0.42 4.56 4.11
C ALA A 175 -0.62 4.02 5.11
N PHE A 176 -1.89 3.87 4.68
CA PHE A 176 -2.94 3.29 5.51
C PHE A 176 -2.69 1.81 5.84
N LEU A 177 -2.22 1.01 4.89
CA LEU A 177 -1.83 -0.39 5.13
C LEU A 177 -0.72 -0.50 6.18
N PHE A 178 0.27 0.37 6.13
CA PHE A 178 1.33 0.42 7.13
C PHE A 178 0.83 0.87 8.50
N ILE A 179 -0.17 1.76 8.57
CA ILE A 179 -0.83 2.11 9.84
C ILE A 179 -1.51 0.86 10.44
N MET A 180 -2.23 0.08 9.65
CA MET A 180 -2.88 -1.16 10.09
C MET A 180 -1.84 -2.19 10.59
N MET A 181 -0.73 -2.35 9.87
CA MET A 181 0.38 -3.21 10.28
C MET A 181 1.02 -2.71 11.58
N ALA A 182 1.24 -1.40 11.73
CA ALA A 182 1.80 -0.80 12.94
C ALA A 182 0.94 -1.07 14.18
N ILE A 183 -0.38 -0.94 14.05
CA ILE A 183 -1.34 -1.26 15.11
C ILE A 183 -1.22 -2.73 15.50
N THR A 184 -1.14 -3.64 14.52
CA THR A 184 -1.01 -5.08 14.77
C THR A 184 0.28 -5.42 15.49
N VAL A 185 1.43 -4.92 15.00
CA VAL A 185 2.74 -5.17 15.62
C VAL A 185 2.80 -4.60 17.04
N SER A 186 2.24 -3.41 17.26
CA SER A 186 2.21 -2.80 18.59
C SER A 186 1.35 -3.54 19.59
N ALA A 187 0.33 -4.29 19.13
CA ALA A 187 -0.51 -5.13 19.98
C ALA A 187 0.18 -6.44 20.39
N THR A 188 1.06 -6.98 19.55
CA THR A 188 1.64 -8.33 19.75
C THR A 188 2.50 -8.43 21.01
N TYR A 189 3.40 -7.47 21.23
CA TYR A 189 4.30 -7.51 22.36
C TYR A 189 3.58 -7.33 23.71
N PRO A 190 2.76 -6.28 23.93
CA PRO A 190 2.01 -6.15 25.17
C PRO A 190 1.05 -7.31 25.43
N ALA A 191 0.36 -7.81 24.41
CA ALA A 191 -0.51 -8.97 24.56
C ALA A 191 0.27 -10.22 25.02
N THR A 192 1.46 -10.45 24.46
CA THR A 192 2.33 -11.55 24.85
C THR A 192 2.82 -11.37 26.29
N ASP A 193 3.30 -10.18 26.64
CA ASP A 193 3.90 -9.89 27.95
C ASP A 193 2.87 -9.99 29.07
N THR A 194 1.68 -9.44 28.87
CA THR A 194 0.61 -9.45 29.88
C THR A 194 -0.10 -10.80 30.01
N THR A 195 0.13 -11.77 29.11
CA THR A 195 -0.50 -13.10 29.15
C THR A 195 0.53 -14.21 29.34
N ALA A 196 1.14 -14.70 28.27
CA ALA A 196 2.15 -15.76 28.31
C ALA A 196 3.39 -15.35 29.13
N GLY A 197 3.81 -14.09 29.06
CA GLY A 197 4.94 -13.57 29.83
C GLY A 197 4.68 -13.56 31.32
N GLU A 198 3.50 -13.12 31.77
CA GLU A 198 3.14 -13.20 33.20
C GLU A 198 3.02 -14.66 33.70
N ARG A 199 2.54 -15.56 32.83
CA ARG A 199 2.48 -16.99 33.13
C ARG A 199 3.89 -17.58 33.29
N GLU A 200 4.78 -17.32 32.34
CA GLU A 200 6.17 -17.81 32.37
C GLU A 200 6.92 -17.31 33.62
N ARG A 201 6.64 -16.10 34.09
CA ARG A 201 7.21 -15.51 35.30
C ARG A 201 6.51 -15.95 36.61
N GLY A 202 5.40 -16.69 36.53
CA GLY A 202 4.59 -17.11 37.70
C GLY A 202 3.80 -15.98 38.36
N THR A 203 3.79 -14.78 37.77
CA THR A 203 3.10 -13.60 38.31
C THR A 203 1.59 -13.66 38.09
N LEU A 204 1.13 -14.41 37.10
CA LEU A 204 -0.30 -14.62 36.84
C LEU A 204 -0.96 -15.38 38.00
N GLU A 205 -0.28 -16.41 38.56
CA GLU A 205 -0.77 -17.17 39.70
C GLU A 205 -0.93 -16.27 40.94
N THR A 206 0.06 -15.43 41.18
CA THR A 206 -0.01 -14.41 42.26
C THR A 206 -1.19 -13.45 42.06
N LEU A 207 -1.43 -12.99 40.84
CA LEU A 207 -2.55 -12.08 40.55
C LEU A 207 -3.91 -12.75 40.80
N LEU A 208 -4.02 -14.05 40.58
CA LEU A 208 -5.25 -14.84 40.82
C LEU A 208 -5.53 -15.11 42.31
N THR A 209 -4.56 -14.95 43.21
CA THR A 209 -4.79 -15.06 44.67
C THR A 209 -5.51 -13.82 45.23
N PHE A 210 -5.51 -12.70 44.52
CA PHE A 210 -6.25 -11.53 44.99
C PHE A 210 -7.77 -11.71 44.82
N PRO A 211 -8.60 -11.08 45.64
CA PRO A 211 -10.07 -11.20 45.57
C PRO A 211 -10.64 -10.35 44.43
N ILE A 212 -10.14 -10.58 43.20
CA ILE A 212 -10.53 -9.89 41.98
C ILE A 212 -11.14 -10.91 41.01
N LYS A 213 -12.22 -10.54 40.33
CA LYS A 213 -12.83 -11.43 39.32
C LYS A 213 -11.92 -11.60 38.13
N SER A 214 -11.70 -12.84 37.65
CA SER A 214 -10.91 -13.14 36.44
C SER A 214 -11.37 -12.31 35.22
N LYS A 215 -12.67 -12.01 35.14
CA LYS A 215 -13.23 -11.11 34.10
C LYS A 215 -12.63 -9.70 34.16
N ASP A 216 -12.47 -9.12 35.35
CA ASP A 216 -11.93 -7.77 35.51
C ASP A 216 -10.45 -7.73 35.16
N ILE A 217 -9.72 -8.80 35.45
CA ILE A 217 -8.30 -8.95 35.08
C ILE A 217 -8.16 -8.94 33.56
N ILE A 218 -8.88 -9.81 32.85
CA ILE A 218 -8.71 -9.93 31.41
C ILE A 218 -9.21 -8.68 30.66
N VAL A 219 -10.28 -8.07 31.13
CA VAL A 219 -10.78 -6.81 30.52
C VAL A 219 -9.76 -5.68 30.73
N GLY A 220 -9.11 -5.61 31.89
CA GLY A 220 -8.04 -4.63 32.14
C GLY A 220 -6.85 -4.81 31.20
N LYS A 221 -6.37 -6.07 31.02
CA LYS A 221 -5.31 -6.42 30.08
C LYS A 221 -5.69 -6.09 28.64
N PHE A 222 -6.87 -6.51 28.22
CA PHE A 222 -7.41 -6.19 26.90
C PHE A 222 -7.43 -4.68 26.62
N LEU A 223 -7.96 -3.89 27.55
CA LEU A 223 -7.98 -2.42 27.41
C LEU A 223 -6.56 -1.83 27.41
N GLY A 224 -5.64 -2.37 28.20
CA GLY A 224 -4.23 -1.93 28.20
C GLY A 224 -3.59 -2.10 26.83
N VAL A 225 -3.72 -3.28 26.22
CA VAL A 225 -3.22 -3.57 24.86
C VAL A 225 -3.94 -2.69 23.81
N THR A 226 -5.26 -2.52 23.94
CA THR A 226 -6.04 -1.68 23.02
C THR A 226 -5.59 -0.21 23.06
N VAL A 227 -5.34 0.35 24.24
CA VAL A 227 -4.84 1.74 24.36
C VAL A 227 -3.45 1.88 23.72
N SER A 228 -2.56 0.92 23.94
CA SER A 228 -1.26 0.89 23.26
C SER A 228 -1.41 0.95 21.74
N SER A 229 -2.28 0.12 21.20
CA SER A 229 -2.52 0.01 19.75
C SER A 229 -3.14 1.28 19.18
N ILE A 230 -4.09 1.91 19.88
CA ILE A 230 -4.68 3.20 19.49
C ILE A 230 -3.61 4.29 19.45
N ILE A 231 -2.78 4.39 20.48
CA ILE A 231 -1.70 5.39 20.52
C ILE A 231 -0.76 5.21 19.34
N THR A 232 -0.33 3.97 19.06
CA THR A 232 0.52 3.66 17.91
C THR A 232 -0.17 4.02 16.59
N GLY A 233 -1.45 3.71 16.43
CA GLY A 233 -2.22 4.05 15.25
C GLY A 233 -2.33 5.55 15.01
N ILE A 234 -2.57 6.34 16.07
CA ILE A 234 -2.62 7.82 15.98
C ILE A 234 -1.23 8.39 15.64
N ILE A 235 -0.16 7.90 16.29
CA ILE A 235 1.22 8.33 15.95
C ILE A 235 1.50 8.00 14.47
N SER A 236 1.14 6.82 14.01
CA SER A 236 1.32 6.38 12.63
C SER A 236 0.57 7.28 11.63
N LEU A 237 -0.67 7.65 11.95
CA LEU A 237 -1.46 8.56 11.13
C LEU A 237 -0.83 9.96 11.05
N VAL A 238 -0.37 10.50 12.18
CA VAL A 238 0.32 11.80 12.22
C VAL A 238 1.61 11.75 11.38
N LEU A 239 2.41 10.70 11.52
CA LEU A 239 3.64 10.53 10.74
C LEU A 239 3.35 10.33 9.25
N ALA A 240 2.28 9.63 8.89
CA ALA A 240 1.83 9.52 7.51
C ALA A 240 1.44 10.89 6.92
N ILE A 241 0.68 11.70 7.65
CA ILE A 241 0.32 13.06 7.20
C ILE A 241 1.57 13.92 7.04
N VAL A 242 2.49 13.90 8.00
CA VAL A 242 3.76 14.66 7.92
C VAL A 242 4.57 14.20 6.71
N SER A 243 4.66 12.89 6.44
CA SER A 243 5.39 12.39 5.28
C SER A 243 4.75 12.80 3.96
N LEU A 244 3.42 12.86 3.85
CA LEU A 244 2.74 13.36 2.66
C LEU A 244 2.99 14.86 2.44
N ILE A 245 3.06 15.67 3.49
CA ILE A 245 3.44 17.10 3.40
C ILE A 245 4.87 17.24 2.85
N ILE A 246 5.81 16.45 3.36
CA ILE A 246 7.20 16.46 2.89
C ILE A 246 7.25 16.04 1.42
N THR A 247 6.59 14.95 1.08
CA THR A 247 6.53 14.38 -0.27
C THR A 247 5.99 15.39 -1.28
N LYS A 248 4.88 16.07 -0.97
CA LYS A 248 4.28 17.10 -1.82
C LYS A 248 5.25 18.23 -2.16
N ASN A 249 6.13 18.60 -1.23
CA ASN A 249 7.07 19.70 -1.43
C ASN A 249 8.41 19.27 -2.03
N MET A 250 8.72 17.98 -2.03
CA MET A 250 10.02 17.46 -2.50
C MET A 250 9.98 16.94 -3.94
N PHE A 251 8.83 16.42 -4.39
CA PHE A 251 8.74 15.67 -5.65
C PHE A 251 7.84 16.37 -6.67
N SER A 252 8.37 16.56 -7.87
CA SER A 252 7.69 17.26 -8.97
C SER A 252 6.48 16.51 -9.53
N ILE A 253 6.45 15.17 -9.39
CA ILE A 253 5.32 14.33 -9.81
C ILE A 253 4.00 14.66 -9.11
N TYR A 254 4.05 15.39 -8.00
CA TYR A 254 2.88 15.82 -7.24
C TYR A 254 2.55 17.32 -7.42
N GLU A 255 3.23 18.00 -8.35
CA GLU A 255 2.96 19.40 -8.63
C GLU A 255 1.54 19.54 -9.24
N GLY A 256 0.72 20.39 -8.63
CA GLY A 256 -0.68 20.57 -9.03
C GLY A 256 -1.65 19.49 -8.53
N VAL A 257 -1.16 18.46 -7.80
CA VAL A 257 -1.98 17.33 -7.33
C VAL A 257 -2.23 17.41 -5.81
N ASP A 258 -3.43 17.02 -5.38
CA ASP A 258 -3.72 16.88 -3.95
C ASP A 258 -3.30 15.50 -3.42
N VAL A 259 -2.12 15.47 -2.80
CA VAL A 259 -1.56 14.27 -2.16
C VAL A 259 -2.08 14.08 -0.73
N MET A 260 -2.77 15.09 -0.16
CA MET A 260 -3.18 15.05 1.23
C MET A 260 -4.42 14.16 1.43
N PHE A 261 -4.55 13.63 2.65
CA PHE A 261 -5.81 13.02 3.06
C PHE A 261 -6.89 14.09 3.21
N SER A 262 -8.07 13.83 2.66
CA SER A 262 -9.23 14.68 2.90
C SER A 262 -9.63 14.65 4.39
N PRO A 263 -10.31 15.69 4.91
CA PRO A 263 -10.81 15.66 6.29
C PRO A 263 -11.71 14.45 6.58
N LEU A 264 -12.48 13.99 5.59
CA LEU A 264 -13.32 12.80 5.70
C LEU A 264 -12.48 11.53 5.81
N THR A 265 -11.41 11.42 4.98
CA THR A 265 -10.46 10.30 5.03
C THR A 265 -9.76 10.22 6.39
N ILE A 266 -9.34 11.37 6.95
CA ILE A 266 -8.73 11.43 8.29
C ILE A 266 -9.71 10.99 9.37
N LEU A 267 -10.94 11.49 9.33
CA LEU A 267 -11.99 11.10 10.30
C LEU A 267 -12.24 9.59 10.23
N PHE A 268 -12.37 9.05 9.03
CA PHE A 268 -12.57 7.61 8.82
C PHE A 268 -11.37 6.82 9.33
N ALA A 269 -10.15 7.24 9.02
CA ALA A 269 -8.93 6.58 9.50
C ALA A 269 -8.90 6.51 11.04
N VAL A 270 -9.26 7.59 11.74
CA VAL A 270 -9.34 7.60 13.22
C VAL A 270 -10.37 6.60 13.73
N ILE A 271 -11.56 6.55 13.13
CA ILE A 271 -12.61 5.59 13.50
C ILE A 271 -12.11 4.16 13.30
N VAL A 272 -11.47 3.88 12.16
CA VAL A 272 -10.91 2.56 11.87
C VAL A 272 -9.76 2.21 12.82
N ILE A 273 -8.85 3.14 13.13
CA ILE A 273 -7.77 2.93 14.10
C ILE A 273 -8.35 2.45 15.44
N ILE A 274 -9.41 3.10 15.93
CA ILE A 274 -10.05 2.70 17.19
C ILE A 274 -10.68 1.32 17.06
N ALA A 275 -11.55 1.11 16.08
CA ALA A 275 -12.27 -0.15 15.88
C ALA A 275 -11.32 -1.33 15.64
N TYR A 276 -10.32 -1.13 14.78
CA TYR A 276 -9.31 -2.13 14.48
C TYR A 276 -8.43 -2.46 15.70
N SER A 277 -8.06 -1.46 16.51
CA SER A 277 -7.30 -1.69 17.74
C SER A 277 -8.07 -2.57 18.73
N PHE A 278 -9.37 -2.40 18.86
CA PHE A 278 -10.20 -3.30 19.67
C PHE A 278 -10.21 -4.72 19.11
N PHE A 279 -10.37 -4.87 17.81
CA PHE A 279 -10.41 -6.16 17.15
C PHE A 279 -9.08 -6.91 17.28
N ILE A 280 -7.97 -6.26 16.90
CA ILE A 280 -6.64 -6.88 16.87
C ILE A 280 -6.10 -7.19 18.26
N SER A 281 -6.31 -6.29 19.24
CA SER A 281 -5.90 -6.51 20.62
C SER A 281 -6.60 -7.73 21.23
N GLY A 282 -7.87 -7.91 20.89
CA GLY A 282 -8.62 -9.09 21.28
C GLY A 282 -8.04 -10.37 20.69
N LEU A 283 -7.77 -10.37 19.38
CA LEU A 283 -7.16 -11.52 18.72
C LEU A 283 -5.77 -11.85 19.31
N CYS A 284 -4.93 -10.82 19.51
CA CYS A 284 -3.61 -11.01 20.11
C CYS A 284 -3.69 -11.64 21.50
N ILE A 285 -4.59 -11.17 22.37
CA ILE A 285 -4.79 -11.75 23.70
C ILE A 285 -5.36 -13.16 23.62
N ALA A 286 -6.33 -13.41 22.76
CA ALA A 286 -6.92 -14.73 22.58
C ALA A 286 -5.86 -15.78 22.19
N ILE A 287 -4.97 -15.43 21.26
CA ILE A 287 -3.88 -16.30 20.81
C ILE A 287 -2.80 -16.42 21.87
N ALA A 288 -2.29 -15.32 22.41
CA ALA A 288 -1.19 -15.31 23.37
C ALA A 288 -1.54 -16.03 24.67
N SER A 289 -2.81 -15.97 25.12
CA SER A 289 -3.26 -16.62 26.34
C SER A 289 -3.26 -18.16 26.26
N THR A 290 -3.18 -18.76 25.09
CA THR A 290 -3.07 -20.20 24.90
C THR A 290 -1.63 -20.72 25.00
N SER A 291 -0.64 -19.84 24.83
CA SER A 291 0.78 -20.19 24.82
C SER A 291 1.35 -20.30 26.24
N LYS A 292 2.34 -21.18 26.40
CA LYS A 292 3.01 -21.41 27.72
C LYS A 292 4.14 -20.41 27.96
N THR A 293 4.85 -20.02 26.91
CA THR A 293 6.02 -19.15 27.01
C THR A 293 5.86 -17.88 26.16
N PHE A 294 6.61 -16.85 26.50
CA PHE A 294 6.67 -15.61 25.75
C PHE A 294 7.04 -15.86 24.29
N LYS A 295 8.06 -16.70 24.05
CA LYS A 295 8.54 -17.02 22.70
C LYS A 295 7.49 -17.76 21.86
N GLU A 296 6.78 -18.71 22.47
CA GLU A 296 5.69 -19.43 21.81
C GLU A 296 4.57 -18.50 21.40
N ALA A 297 4.14 -17.59 22.29
CA ALA A 297 3.11 -16.60 22.00
C ALA A 297 3.51 -15.66 20.87
N GLN A 298 4.74 -15.16 20.87
CA GLN A 298 5.25 -14.33 19.79
C GLN A 298 5.24 -15.04 18.44
N SER A 299 5.68 -16.30 18.41
CA SER A 299 5.66 -17.12 17.19
C SER A 299 4.24 -17.37 16.70
N ALA A 300 3.29 -17.60 17.60
CA ALA A 300 1.87 -17.79 17.26
C ALA A 300 1.19 -16.52 16.75
N LEU A 301 1.68 -15.34 17.14
CA LEU A 301 1.16 -14.04 16.69
C LEU A 301 1.76 -13.55 15.37
N THR A 302 2.90 -14.08 14.95
CA THR A 302 3.57 -13.66 13.69
C THR A 302 2.66 -13.75 12.46
N PRO A 303 1.87 -14.83 12.23
CA PRO A 303 0.96 -14.89 11.08
C PRO A 303 -0.08 -13.77 11.08
N LEU A 304 -0.49 -13.26 12.23
CA LEU A 304 -1.48 -12.20 12.33
C LEU A 304 -0.97 -10.88 11.72
N THR A 305 0.32 -10.60 11.85
CA THR A 305 0.96 -9.44 11.21
C THR A 305 0.87 -9.54 9.68
N PHE A 306 1.12 -10.72 9.12
CA PHE A 306 1.01 -10.93 7.68
C PHE A 306 -0.45 -10.83 7.19
N ILE A 307 -1.38 -11.43 7.91
CA ILE A 307 -2.82 -11.37 7.58
C ILE A 307 -3.35 -9.93 7.68
N SER A 308 -2.79 -9.09 8.53
CA SER A 308 -3.20 -7.68 8.64
C SER A 308 -2.75 -6.82 7.46
N PHE A 309 -1.76 -7.24 6.70
CA PHE A 309 -1.15 -6.44 5.63
C PHE A 309 -1.39 -7.02 4.22
N PHE A 310 -1.08 -8.31 4.00
CA PHE A 310 -1.06 -8.89 2.66
C PHE A 310 -2.41 -8.90 1.94
N PRO A 311 -3.56 -9.23 2.57
CA PRO A 311 -4.84 -9.21 1.85
C PRO A 311 -5.18 -7.84 1.28
N GLY A 312 -4.95 -6.78 2.06
CA GLY A 312 -5.16 -5.41 1.61
C GLY A 312 -4.18 -5.01 0.50
N MET A 313 -2.91 -5.37 0.63
CA MET A 313 -1.88 -5.12 -0.38
C MET A 313 -2.24 -5.80 -1.71
N ILE A 314 -2.60 -7.08 -1.68
CA ILE A 314 -2.97 -7.84 -2.89
C ILE A 314 -4.23 -7.23 -3.53
N ALA A 315 -5.25 -6.90 -2.73
CA ALA A 315 -6.46 -6.29 -3.23
C ALA A 315 -6.18 -4.97 -3.94
N PHE A 316 -5.32 -4.16 -3.37
CA PHE A 316 -4.92 -2.89 -3.94
C PHE A 316 -4.08 -3.06 -5.22
N MET A 317 -3.09 -3.95 -5.24
CA MET A 317 -2.27 -4.25 -6.43
C MET A 317 -3.10 -4.81 -7.59
N MET A 318 -4.13 -5.60 -7.29
CA MET A 318 -5.01 -6.19 -8.31
C MET A 318 -6.17 -5.26 -8.71
N GLY A 319 -6.28 -4.06 -8.14
CA GLY A 319 -7.39 -3.14 -8.42
C GLY A 319 -8.76 -3.72 -8.02
N ILE A 320 -8.81 -4.52 -6.94
CA ILE A 320 -10.06 -5.13 -6.48
C ILE A 320 -11.00 -4.04 -5.95
N THR A 321 -12.17 -3.94 -6.56
CA THR A 321 -13.21 -3.00 -6.14
C THR A 321 -14.02 -3.56 -4.97
N THR A 322 -14.51 -2.66 -4.13
CA THR A 322 -15.31 -3.00 -2.96
C THR A 322 -16.66 -3.58 -3.36
N THR A 323 -16.98 -4.76 -2.85
CA THR A 323 -18.29 -5.40 -2.98
C THR A 323 -18.93 -5.62 -1.61
N PRO A 324 -20.27 -5.80 -1.51
CA PRO A 324 -20.92 -6.08 -0.22
C PRO A 324 -20.33 -7.29 0.51
N ILE A 325 -19.88 -8.32 -0.20
CA ILE A 325 -19.26 -9.51 0.38
C ILE A 325 -17.88 -9.17 0.95
N LEU A 326 -17.05 -8.45 0.19
CA LEU A 326 -15.70 -8.07 0.63
C LEU A 326 -15.73 -7.05 1.78
N SER A 327 -16.79 -6.25 1.88
CA SER A 327 -17.01 -5.32 3.00
C SER A 327 -17.24 -6.02 4.35
N ILE A 328 -17.51 -7.32 4.35
CA ILE A 328 -17.68 -8.11 5.56
C ILE A 328 -16.38 -8.84 5.94
N VAL A 329 -15.48 -9.10 4.99
CA VAL A 329 -14.25 -9.88 5.24
C VAL A 329 -13.30 -9.10 6.15
N PRO A 330 -12.92 -9.66 7.34
CA PRO A 330 -12.05 -8.94 8.28
C PRO A 330 -10.67 -8.66 7.65
N PHE A 331 -10.01 -7.61 8.12
CA PHE A 331 -8.76 -7.02 7.60
C PHE A 331 -8.92 -6.37 6.23
N LEU A 332 -9.50 -7.06 5.25
CA LEU A 332 -9.69 -6.59 3.88
C LEU A 332 -10.71 -5.44 3.80
N ASN A 333 -11.80 -5.52 4.56
CA ASN A 333 -12.87 -4.54 4.58
C ASN A 333 -12.37 -3.12 4.92
N PHE A 334 -11.48 -2.98 5.89
CA PHE A 334 -10.93 -1.68 6.29
C PHE A 334 -10.15 -1.02 5.16
N THR A 335 -9.32 -1.81 4.45
CA THR A 335 -8.48 -1.33 3.35
C THR A 335 -9.32 -0.92 2.14
N LEU A 336 -10.28 -1.75 1.74
CA LEU A 336 -11.13 -1.48 0.59
C LEU A 336 -12.01 -0.23 0.82
N ILE A 337 -12.65 -0.12 1.98
CA ILE A 337 -13.47 1.05 2.29
C ILE A 337 -12.61 2.31 2.42
N PHE A 338 -11.39 2.21 2.97
CA PHE A 338 -10.47 3.34 2.98
C PHE A 338 -10.12 3.80 1.56
N THR A 339 -9.86 2.86 0.66
CA THR A 339 -9.58 3.14 -0.76
C THR A 339 -10.77 3.83 -1.43
N ASP A 340 -12.00 3.35 -1.20
CA ASP A 340 -13.23 3.99 -1.73
C ASP A 340 -13.38 5.43 -1.25
N ILE A 341 -13.17 5.67 0.05
CA ILE A 341 -13.28 7.03 0.63
C ILE A 341 -12.18 7.94 0.08
N ASN A 342 -10.95 7.40 -0.05
CA ASN A 342 -9.82 8.15 -0.59
C ASN A 342 -10.03 8.53 -2.06
N ASN A 343 -10.67 7.66 -2.83
CA ASN A 343 -10.99 7.88 -4.25
C ASN A 343 -12.34 8.60 -4.47
N GLY A 344 -13.04 9.00 -3.41
CA GLY A 344 -14.34 9.66 -3.52
C GLY A 344 -15.51 8.75 -3.92
N THR A 345 -15.29 7.45 -4.06
CA THR A 345 -16.30 6.45 -4.47
C THR A 345 -17.07 5.88 -3.27
N ILE A 346 -17.75 6.74 -2.51
CA ILE A 346 -18.35 6.37 -1.23
C ILE A 346 -19.64 5.56 -1.41
N ASN A 347 -19.69 4.34 -0.87
CA ASN A 347 -20.89 3.51 -0.81
C ASN A 347 -21.33 3.27 0.64
N LEU A 348 -22.40 3.92 1.06
CA LEU A 348 -22.92 3.84 2.43
C LEU A 348 -23.31 2.42 2.85
N LEU A 349 -23.79 1.58 1.93
CA LEU A 349 -24.12 0.18 2.21
C LEU A 349 -22.88 -0.60 2.62
N ASN A 350 -21.79 -0.45 1.87
CA ASN A 350 -20.53 -1.14 2.16
C ASN A 350 -19.92 -0.67 3.50
N ILE A 351 -19.97 0.63 3.80
CA ILE A 351 -19.56 1.18 5.10
C ILE A 351 -20.41 0.61 6.24
N GLY A 352 -21.72 0.52 6.05
CA GLY A 352 -22.64 -0.07 7.03
C GLY A 352 -22.34 -1.54 7.28
N LEU A 353 -22.10 -2.33 6.23
CA LEU A 353 -21.72 -3.75 6.34
C LEU A 353 -20.38 -3.93 7.06
N MET A 354 -19.37 -3.11 6.74
CA MET A 354 -18.09 -3.10 7.46
C MET A 354 -18.29 -2.79 8.95
N ALA A 355 -19.05 -1.77 9.30
CA ALA A 355 -19.27 -1.38 10.68
C ALA A 355 -19.98 -2.49 11.48
N ILE A 356 -21.04 -3.06 10.92
CA ILE A 356 -21.79 -4.16 11.56
C ILE A 356 -20.90 -5.39 11.73
N SER A 357 -20.20 -5.82 10.68
CA SER A 357 -19.31 -6.99 10.73
C SER A 357 -18.18 -6.79 11.75
N THR A 358 -17.61 -5.59 11.82
CA THR A 358 -16.56 -5.25 12.79
C THR A 358 -17.06 -5.35 14.22
N ILE A 359 -18.26 -4.82 14.53
CA ILE A 359 -18.88 -4.93 15.85
C ILE A 359 -19.12 -6.40 16.23
N ILE A 360 -19.58 -7.20 15.27
CA ILE A 360 -19.77 -8.65 15.46
C ILE A 360 -18.45 -9.32 15.78
N TYR A 361 -17.38 -9.06 15.02
CA TYR A 361 -16.06 -9.67 15.26
C TYR A 361 -15.47 -9.27 16.60
N ILE A 362 -15.53 -7.98 16.97
CA ILE A 362 -15.09 -7.51 18.29
C ILE A 362 -15.86 -8.23 19.40
N SER A 363 -17.18 -8.35 19.24
CA SER A 363 -18.04 -9.00 20.23
C SER A 363 -17.73 -10.49 20.38
N LEU A 364 -17.52 -11.20 19.25
CA LEU A 364 -17.15 -12.63 19.25
C LEU A 364 -15.79 -12.87 19.90
N VAL A 365 -14.78 -12.07 19.53
CA VAL A 365 -13.44 -12.17 20.10
C VAL A 365 -13.47 -11.88 21.61
N PHE A 366 -14.18 -10.84 22.02
CA PHE A 366 -14.33 -10.47 23.42
C PHE A 366 -15.05 -11.56 24.25
N ALA A 367 -16.12 -12.13 23.73
CA ALA A 367 -16.82 -13.25 24.35
C ALA A 367 -15.91 -14.49 24.46
N HIS A 368 -15.11 -14.75 23.42
CA HIS A 368 -14.14 -15.86 23.42
C HIS A 368 -13.08 -15.70 24.51
N ILE A 369 -12.48 -14.52 24.64
CA ILE A 369 -11.46 -14.22 25.66
C ILE A 369 -12.05 -14.42 27.07
N ILE A 370 -13.25 -13.89 27.33
CA ILE A 370 -13.90 -14.05 28.64
C ILE A 370 -14.16 -15.52 28.95
N LYS A 371 -14.60 -16.31 27.96
CA LYS A 371 -14.84 -17.76 28.12
C LYS A 371 -13.53 -18.50 28.41
N GLN A 372 -12.47 -18.15 27.69
CA GLN A 372 -11.14 -18.75 27.82
C GLN A 372 -10.56 -18.55 29.22
N TYR A 373 -10.66 -17.34 29.78
CA TYR A 373 -10.18 -17.02 31.12
C TYR A 373 -11.06 -17.56 32.28
N LYS A 374 -12.25 -18.06 31.96
CA LYS A 374 -13.08 -18.81 32.92
C LYS A 374 -12.71 -20.30 32.96
N SER A 375 -11.99 -20.79 31.97
CA SER A 375 -11.60 -22.20 31.91
C SER A 375 -10.35 -22.45 32.73
N GLU A 376 -10.33 -23.55 33.50
CA GLU A 376 -9.17 -23.99 34.32
C GLU A 376 -7.92 -24.24 33.47
N LYS A 377 -8.07 -24.54 32.17
CA LYS A 377 -6.96 -24.76 31.24
C LYS A 377 -6.05 -23.52 31.05
N VAL A 378 -6.58 -22.29 31.13
CA VAL A 378 -5.78 -21.06 31.04
C VAL A 378 -5.21 -20.68 32.40
N LEU A 379 -5.91 -21.00 33.47
CA LEU A 379 -5.51 -20.69 34.84
C LEU A 379 -4.44 -21.66 35.38
N PHE A 380 -4.50 -22.94 34.99
CA PHE A 380 -3.66 -24.01 35.52
C PHE A 380 -2.98 -24.88 34.45
N ALA A 381 -2.72 -24.33 33.23
CA ALA A 381 -2.01 -25.07 32.19
C ALA A 381 -0.56 -25.34 32.63
N LYS A 382 -0.32 -26.57 33.17
CA LYS A 382 1.00 -27.13 33.41
C LYS A 382 1.69 -27.51 32.10
#